data_b930b775c4ccaf61960f74c5f7580b69
#
_entry.id   b930b775c4ccaf61960f74c5f7580b69
#
_cell.length_a   1.000
_cell.length_b   1.000
_cell.length_c   1.000
_cell.angle_alpha   90.00
_cell.angle_beta   90.00
_cell.angle_gamma   90.00
#
_symmetry.space_group_name_H-M   'P 1'
#
loop_
_entity.id
_entity.type
_entity.pdbx_description
1 polymer ?
#
loop_
_entity_poly.entity_id
_entity_poly.type
_entity_poly.pdbx_seq_one_letter_code
_entity_poly.pdbx_strand_id
1 'polypeptide(L)'
;MKVFGADYLNELTARAQCSPRKRQHHNIHESYADPCQRLFNAIEPSSYIRPHRHATDPRDELLIAVRGSMALVTFDERGMVTEVVRFGADRNGDGSAVGAEVPANTWHTVIALEAGCVLLEVKAGPFDSNQPKDLAPWAPDECGPNARQYLEKLISRIMG
;
A
#
# COMPACT_ATOMS: atom_id res chain seq x y z
N MET A 1 -20.95 -2.55 16.53
CA MET A 1 -19.54 -2.98 16.59
C MET A 1 -19.19 -3.66 15.26
N LYS A 2 -18.04 -3.32 14.64
CA LYS A 2 -17.53 -4.01 13.44
C LYS A 2 -16.42 -4.97 13.87
N VAL A 3 -16.45 -6.23 13.39
CA VAL A 3 -15.45 -7.26 13.70
C VAL A 3 -14.82 -7.73 12.40
N PHE A 4 -13.51 -7.83 12.34
CA PHE A 4 -12.75 -8.19 11.16
C PHE A 4 -11.97 -9.48 11.46
N GLY A 5 -12.60 -10.63 11.19
CA GLY A 5 -12.02 -11.96 11.41
C GLY A 5 -11.41 -12.57 10.14
N ALA A 6 -11.01 -13.83 10.25
CA ALA A 6 -10.40 -14.58 9.15
C ALA A 6 -11.26 -14.62 7.89
N ASP A 7 -12.58 -14.86 8.04
CA ASP A 7 -13.50 -14.96 6.91
C ASP A 7 -13.61 -13.64 6.15
N TYR A 8 -13.65 -12.50 6.86
CA TYR A 8 -13.63 -11.18 6.24
C TYR A 8 -12.36 -10.95 5.42
N LEU A 9 -11.19 -11.29 5.98
CA LEU A 9 -9.92 -11.15 5.28
C LEU A 9 -9.81 -12.10 4.08
N ASN A 10 -10.35 -13.32 4.19
CA ASN A 10 -10.40 -14.29 3.08
C ASN A 10 -11.27 -13.78 1.93
N GLU A 11 -12.44 -13.23 2.23
CA GLU A 11 -13.30 -12.62 1.21
C GLU A 11 -12.60 -11.45 0.51
N LEU A 12 -11.96 -10.55 1.28
CA LEU A 12 -11.27 -9.40 0.72
C LEU A 12 -10.11 -9.80 -0.19
N THR A 13 -9.31 -10.79 0.21
CA THR A 13 -8.21 -11.32 -0.62
C THR A 13 -8.73 -12.03 -1.87
N ALA A 14 -9.79 -12.83 -1.79
CA ALA A 14 -10.41 -13.45 -2.96
C ALA A 14 -10.89 -12.40 -3.99
N ARG A 15 -11.47 -11.29 -3.53
CA ARG A 15 -11.85 -10.16 -4.41
C ARG A 15 -10.63 -9.49 -5.04
N ALA A 16 -9.54 -9.33 -4.31
CA ALA A 16 -8.28 -8.79 -4.84
C ALA A 16 -7.71 -9.69 -5.95
N GLN A 17 -7.71 -11.01 -5.75
CA GLN A 17 -7.25 -12.00 -6.74
C GLN A 17 -8.06 -11.94 -8.05
N CYS A 18 -9.37 -11.71 -7.96
CA CYS A 18 -10.24 -11.56 -9.12
C CYS A 18 -10.19 -10.17 -9.77
N SER A 19 -9.69 -9.16 -9.06
CA SER A 19 -9.60 -7.79 -9.57
C SER A 19 -8.56 -7.69 -10.71
N PRO A 20 -8.84 -6.92 -11.78
CA PRO A 20 -7.83 -6.62 -12.82
C PRO A 20 -6.56 -5.95 -12.25
N ARG A 21 -6.69 -5.14 -11.20
CA ARG A 21 -5.58 -4.45 -10.53
C ARG A 21 -4.86 -5.33 -9.51
N LYS A 22 -5.36 -6.56 -9.28
CA LYS A 22 -4.79 -7.49 -8.28
C LYS A 22 -4.73 -6.89 -6.87
N ARG A 23 -5.67 -5.99 -6.57
CA ARG A 23 -5.89 -5.42 -5.24
C ARG A 23 -7.35 -5.02 -5.04
N GLN A 24 -7.76 -4.98 -3.78
CA GLN A 24 -9.08 -4.54 -3.37
C GLN A 24 -9.00 -3.81 -2.04
N HIS A 25 -9.40 -2.55 -2.00
CA HIS A 25 -9.57 -1.84 -0.73
C HIS A 25 -11.01 -1.91 -0.22
N HIS A 26 -11.17 -1.75 1.10
CA HIS A 26 -12.44 -1.62 1.77
C HIS A 26 -12.35 -0.58 2.87
N ASN A 27 -13.12 0.50 2.75
CA ASN A 27 -13.16 1.57 3.72
C ASN A 27 -13.87 1.10 5.01
N ILE A 28 -13.22 1.31 6.16
CA ILE A 28 -13.78 1.06 7.49
C ILE A 28 -14.57 2.30 7.95
N HIS A 29 -14.09 3.49 7.59
CA HIS A 29 -14.78 4.76 7.81
C HIS A 29 -16.07 4.82 6.98
N GLU A 30 -17.07 5.57 7.49
CA GLU A 30 -18.40 5.60 6.86
C GLU A 30 -18.50 6.62 5.73
N SER A 31 -17.71 7.67 5.78
CA SER A 31 -17.68 8.69 4.74
C SER A 31 -16.30 9.33 4.61
N TYR A 32 -16.04 9.99 3.50
CA TYR A 32 -14.82 10.78 3.30
C TYR A 32 -14.72 12.02 4.22
N ALA A 33 -15.82 12.43 4.85
CA ALA A 33 -15.81 13.47 5.87
C ALA A 33 -15.33 12.99 7.26
N ASP A 34 -15.15 11.68 7.46
CA ASP A 34 -14.65 11.11 8.72
C ASP A 34 -13.27 11.70 9.03
N PRO A 35 -13.02 12.21 10.26
CA PRO A 35 -11.74 12.81 10.63
C PRO A 35 -10.59 11.80 10.70
N CYS A 36 -10.88 10.51 10.63
CA CYS A 36 -9.89 9.44 10.60
C CYS A 36 -10.20 8.45 9.46
N GLN A 37 -9.48 8.52 8.37
CA GLN A 37 -9.62 7.61 7.24
C GLN A 37 -8.94 6.29 7.55
N ARG A 38 -9.68 5.19 7.46
CA ARG A 38 -9.21 3.83 7.80
C ARG A 38 -9.69 2.87 6.72
N LEU A 39 -8.79 2.10 6.17
CA LEU A 39 -9.16 1.11 5.15
C LEU A 39 -8.27 -0.13 5.24
N PHE A 40 -8.84 -1.26 4.86
CA PHE A 40 -8.07 -2.43 4.49
C PHE A 40 -7.80 -2.42 2.99
N ASN A 41 -6.61 -2.87 2.60
CA ASN A 41 -6.23 -3.05 1.21
C ASN A 41 -5.61 -4.44 1.04
N ALA A 42 -6.35 -5.36 0.42
CA ALA A 42 -5.79 -6.64 0.02
C ALA A 42 -4.98 -6.45 -1.27
N ILE A 43 -3.74 -6.94 -1.27
CA ILE A 43 -2.77 -6.69 -2.33
C ILE A 43 -2.08 -7.99 -2.68
N GLU A 44 -2.10 -8.36 -3.97
CA GLU A 44 -1.38 -9.51 -4.51
C GLU A 44 0.01 -9.10 -5.03
N PRO A 45 1.00 -10.02 -5.10
CA PRO A 45 2.36 -9.70 -5.55
C PRO A 45 2.45 -9.10 -6.96
N SER A 46 1.49 -9.42 -7.83
CA SER A 46 1.39 -8.85 -9.17
C SER A 46 0.68 -7.49 -9.24
N SER A 47 0.25 -6.95 -8.11
CA SER A 47 -0.38 -5.63 -8.03
C SER A 47 0.67 -4.53 -8.09
N TYR A 48 0.68 -3.78 -9.16
CA TYR A 48 1.52 -2.58 -9.25
C TYR A 48 0.75 -1.36 -8.74
N ILE A 49 1.24 -0.75 -7.68
CA ILE A 49 0.78 0.55 -7.19
C ILE A 49 1.81 1.58 -7.65
N ARG A 50 1.40 2.48 -8.55
CA ARG A 50 2.30 3.53 -9.03
C ARG A 50 2.82 4.35 -7.85
N PRO A 51 4.14 4.58 -7.73
CA PRO A 51 4.70 5.47 -6.73
C PRO A 51 3.98 6.81 -6.72
N HIS A 52 3.67 7.29 -5.52
CA HIS A 52 2.88 8.52 -5.31
C HIS A 52 3.25 9.20 -4.01
N ARG A 53 2.77 10.41 -3.83
CA ARG A 53 2.82 11.17 -2.58
C ARG A 53 1.55 11.97 -2.35
N HIS A 54 1.36 12.44 -1.14
CA HIS A 54 0.28 13.34 -0.74
C HIS A 54 0.86 14.73 -0.47
N ALA A 55 1.09 15.54 -1.53
CA ALA A 55 1.68 16.87 -1.41
C ALA A 55 0.63 17.97 -1.26
N THR A 56 -0.49 17.87 -1.96
CA THR A 56 -1.57 18.86 -1.93
C THR A 56 -2.35 18.83 -0.61
N ASP A 57 -2.50 17.65 -0.02
CA ASP A 57 -3.12 17.42 1.29
C ASP A 57 -2.13 16.58 2.14
N PRO A 58 -1.07 17.25 2.68
CA PRO A 58 0.03 16.55 3.30
C PRO A 58 -0.39 15.89 4.62
N ARG A 59 -0.35 14.57 4.65
CA ARG A 59 -0.69 13.74 5.81
C ARG A 59 0.23 12.56 5.91
N ASP A 60 0.57 12.22 7.14
CA ASP A 60 1.26 10.97 7.42
C ASP A 60 0.29 9.80 7.22
N GLU A 61 0.80 8.68 6.77
CA GLU A 61 0.05 7.44 6.57
C GLU A 61 0.64 6.33 7.41
N LEU A 62 -0.14 5.81 8.35
CA LEU A 62 0.23 4.61 9.11
C LEU A 62 -0.17 3.37 8.31
N LEU A 63 0.80 2.51 8.02
CA LEU A 63 0.70 1.29 7.26
C LEU A 63 1.03 0.09 8.17
N ILE A 64 0.07 -0.78 8.42
CA ILE A 64 0.24 -1.98 9.27
C ILE A 64 -0.11 -3.23 8.47
N ALA A 65 0.77 -4.23 8.49
CA ALA A 65 0.43 -5.53 7.94
C ALA A 65 -0.55 -6.27 8.87
N VAL A 66 -1.74 -6.55 8.37
CA VAL A 66 -2.74 -7.38 9.06
C VAL A 66 -2.57 -8.83 8.69
N ARG A 67 -2.11 -9.10 7.47
CA ARG A 67 -1.81 -10.44 6.95
C ARG A 67 -0.68 -10.36 5.94
N GLY A 68 0.21 -11.33 5.96
CA GLY A 68 1.28 -11.49 4.99
C GLY A 68 2.45 -10.53 5.19
N SER A 69 3.34 -10.53 4.21
CA SER A 69 4.60 -9.79 4.20
C SER A 69 4.63 -8.80 3.04
N MET A 70 5.03 -7.57 3.32
CA MET A 70 5.05 -6.46 2.38
C MET A 70 6.36 -5.68 2.47
N ALA A 71 6.62 -4.86 1.47
CA ALA A 71 7.68 -3.86 1.49
C ALA A 71 7.10 -2.48 1.20
N LEU A 72 7.44 -1.50 2.03
CA LEU A 72 7.33 -0.10 1.74
C LEU A 72 8.63 0.33 1.05
N VAL A 73 8.50 1.01 -0.08
CA VAL A 73 9.63 1.56 -0.84
C VAL A 73 9.45 3.05 -0.95
N THR A 74 10.45 3.81 -0.53
CA THR A 74 10.47 5.27 -0.69
C THR A 74 11.46 5.69 -1.77
N PHE A 75 11.25 6.90 -2.34
CA PHE A 75 12.04 7.38 -3.48
C PHE A 75 12.39 8.86 -3.31
N ASP A 76 13.47 9.26 -3.97
CA ASP A 76 13.79 10.67 -4.17
C ASP A 76 12.99 11.28 -5.34
N GLU A 77 13.15 12.57 -5.61
CA GLU A 77 12.48 13.30 -6.69
C GLU A 77 12.83 12.79 -8.10
N ARG A 78 13.90 11.99 -8.24
CA ARG A 78 14.36 11.39 -9.50
C ARG A 78 13.92 9.96 -9.67
N GLY A 79 13.20 9.38 -8.67
CA GLY A 79 12.77 8.00 -8.65
C GLY A 79 13.83 6.98 -8.24
N MET A 80 14.90 7.45 -7.61
CA MET A 80 15.87 6.54 -6.99
C MET A 80 15.33 6.06 -5.66
N VAL A 81 15.39 4.75 -5.42
CA VAL A 81 14.99 4.17 -4.13
C VAL A 81 15.90 4.69 -3.03
N THR A 82 15.32 5.31 -2.02
CA THR A 82 16.01 5.84 -0.86
C THR A 82 16.00 4.88 0.32
N GLU A 83 14.88 4.18 0.52
CA GLU A 83 14.74 3.23 1.62
C GLU A 83 13.78 2.10 1.23
N VAL A 84 13.99 0.92 1.83
CA VAL A 84 13.10 -0.24 1.77
C VAL A 84 12.86 -0.75 3.18
N VAL A 85 11.61 -0.72 3.62
CA VAL A 85 11.18 -1.28 4.90
C VAL A 85 10.33 -2.51 4.63
N ARG A 86 10.82 -3.69 5.03
CA ARG A 86 10.01 -4.92 5.03
C ARG A 86 9.22 -5.01 6.32
N PHE A 87 7.95 -5.34 6.23
CA PHE A 87 7.08 -5.51 7.38
C PHE A 87 6.05 -6.62 7.14
N GLY A 88 5.58 -7.25 8.21
CA GLY A 88 4.67 -8.39 8.09
C GLY A 88 3.93 -8.71 9.38
N ALA A 89 2.76 -9.38 9.23
CA ALA A 89 1.89 -9.76 10.34
C ALA A 89 2.36 -11.00 11.10
N ASP A 90 3.05 -11.91 10.42
CA ASP A 90 3.42 -13.20 10.99
C ASP A 90 4.95 -13.36 10.96
N ARG A 91 5.59 -12.83 12.01
CA ARG A 91 7.03 -12.92 12.17
C ARG A 91 7.37 -13.45 13.56
N ASN A 92 7.71 -14.71 13.62
CA ASN A 92 8.06 -15.49 14.81
C ASN A 92 9.26 -14.91 15.60
N GLY A 93 9.18 -13.64 15.99
CA GLY A 93 10.20 -13.02 16.81
C GLY A 93 11.52 -12.70 16.12
N ASP A 94 11.55 -12.64 14.80
CA ASP A 94 12.76 -12.31 14.00
C ASP A 94 13.13 -10.81 14.00
N GLY A 95 12.38 -9.98 14.76
CA GLY A 95 12.59 -8.54 14.84
C GLY A 95 12.06 -7.75 13.65
N SER A 96 11.29 -8.36 12.76
CA SER A 96 10.68 -7.67 11.63
C SER A 96 9.64 -6.65 12.07
N ALA A 97 9.57 -5.52 11.38
CA ALA A 97 8.55 -4.51 11.60
C ALA A 97 7.14 -5.07 11.31
N VAL A 98 6.13 -4.62 12.05
CA VAL A 98 4.72 -4.91 11.77
C VAL A 98 4.09 -3.88 10.84
N GLY A 99 4.76 -2.75 10.65
CA GLY A 99 4.31 -1.63 9.83
C GLY A 99 5.29 -0.48 9.82
N ALA A 100 4.90 0.60 9.16
CA ALA A 100 5.66 1.83 9.11
C ALA A 100 4.72 3.04 9.03
N GLU A 101 5.18 4.21 9.47
CA GLU A 101 4.53 5.48 9.19
C GLU A 101 5.29 6.19 8.06
N VAL A 102 4.57 6.55 7.02
CA VAL A 102 5.10 7.29 5.88
C VAL A 102 4.86 8.77 6.14
N PRO A 103 5.90 9.60 6.28
CA PRO A 103 5.73 11.04 6.44
C PRO A 103 5.03 11.66 5.24
N ALA A 104 4.28 12.73 5.51
CA ALA A 104 3.66 13.53 4.47
C ALA A 104 4.64 13.91 3.36
N ASN A 105 4.14 14.01 2.13
CA ASN A 105 4.91 14.43 0.95
C ASN A 105 6.08 13.48 0.56
N THR A 106 6.10 12.26 1.07
CA THR A 106 7.12 11.26 0.72
C THR A 106 6.68 10.44 -0.50
N TRP A 107 7.51 10.38 -1.54
CA TRP A 107 7.31 9.46 -2.67
C TRP A 107 7.43 8.02 -2.19
N HIS A 108 6.36 7.24 -2.34
CA HIS A 108 6.35 5.86 -1.86
C HIS A 108 5.44 4.93 -2.66
N THR A 109 5.64 3.63 -2.47
CA THR A 109 4.74 2.56 -2.89
C THR A 109 4.81 1.39 -1.92
N VAL A 110 3.76 0.56 -1.88
CA VAL A 110 3.73 -0.70 -1.14
C VAL A 110 3.67 -1.87 -2.11
N ILE A 111 4.45 -2.89 -1.84
CA ILE A 111 4.55 -4.11 -2.65
C ILE A 111 4.26 -5.31 -1.74
N ALA A 112 3.30 -6.16 -2.14
CA ALA A 112 3.08 -7.45 -1.48
C ALA A 112 4.19 -8.43 -1.88
N LEU A 113 4.80 -9.11 -0.92
CA LEU A 113 5.89 -10.07 -1.14
C LEU A 113 5.37 -11.51 -1.21
N GLU A 114 4.13 -11.74 -0.81
CA GLU A 114 3.44 -13.03 -0.88
C GLU A 114 1.95 -12.85 -1.20
N ALA A 115 1.29 -13.91 -1.59
CA ALA A 115 -0.14 -13.89 -1.94
C ALA A 115 -1.02 -13.68 -0.70
N GLY A 116 -2.14 -12.99 -0.87
CA GLY A 116 -3.13 -12.80 0.17
C GLY A 116 -2.73 -11.78 1.24
N CYS A 117 -1.81 -10.88 0.96
CA CYS A 117 -1.46 -9.77 1.86
C CYS A 117 -2.65 -8.85 2.12
N VAL A 118 -2.78 -8.39 3.36
CA VAL A 118 -3.75 -7.35 3.75
C VAL A 118 -3.07 -6.26 4.57
N LEU A 119 -3.13 -5.05 4.05
CA LEU A 119 -2.65 -3.83 4.67
C LEU A 119 -3.80 -3.12 5.39
N LEU A 120 -3.58 -2.61 6.60
CA LEU A 120 -4.39 -1.57 7.21
C LEU A 120 -3.69 -0.22 6.99
N GLU A 121 -4.39 0.70 6.34
CA GLU A 121 -3.97 2.08 6.16
C GLU A 121 -4.82 2.99 7.02
N VAL A 122 -4.17 3.88 7.76
CA VAL A 122 -4.81 4.88 8.62
C VAL A 122 -4.16 6.24 8.36
N LYS A 123 -4.98 7.26 8.11
CA LYS A 123 -4.53 8.64 7.96
C LYS A 123 -5.57 9.63 8.45
N ALA A 124 -5.14 10.84 8.74
CA ALA A 124 -6.07 11.91 9.10
C ALA A 124 -7.07 12.19 7.95
N GLY A 125 -8.30 12.50 8.30
CA GLY A 125 -9.35 12.99 7.40
C GLY A 125 -9.61 14.49 7.61
N PRO A 126 -10.60 15.04 6.92
CA PRO A 126 -11.41 14.42 5.87
C PRO A 126 -10.61 14.13 4.59
N PHE A 127 -11.09 13.21 3.74
CA PHE A 127 -10.51 12.98 2.42
C PHE A 127 -11.22 13.87 1.37
N ASP A 128 -10.44 14.64 0.62
CA ASP A 128 -10.96 15.41 -0.51
C ASP A 128 -10.61 14.72 -1.84
N SER A 129 -11.64 14.24 -2.51
CA SER A 129 -11.48 13.58 -3.83
C SER A 129 -11.04 14.54 -4.94
N ASN A 130 -11.14 15.87 -4.74
CA ASN A 130 -10.66 16.89 -5.67
C ASN A 130 -9.15 17.15 -5.51
N GLN A 131 -8.54 16.61 -4.46
CA GLN A 131 -7.10 16.71 -4.21
C GLN A 131 -6.48 15.30 -4.26
N PRO A 132 -6.40 14.72 -5.46
CA PRO A 132 -5.85 13.38 -5.62
C PRO A 132 -4.36 13.37 -5.24
N LYS A 133 -3.89 12.18 -4.89
CA LYS A 133 -2.45 11.96 -4.71
C LYS A 133 -1.67 12.33 -5.97
N ASP A 134 -0.49 12.89 -5.80
CA ASP A 134 0.45 13.10 -6.89
C ASP A 134 1.01 11.76 -7.34
N LEU A 135 0.93 11.46 -8.62
CA LEU A 135 1.54 10.27 -9.22
C LEU A 135 2.95 10.60 -9.70
N ALA A 136 3.91 9.75 -9.40
CA ALA A 136 5.30 9.96 -9.79
C ALA A 136 5.46 10.06 -11.31
N PRO A 137 5.99 11.17 -11.84
CA PRO A 137 6.10 11.37 -13.30
C PRO A 137 7.13 10.43 -13.95
N TRP A 138 8.10 9.94 -13.17
CA TRP A 138 9.15 9.02 -13.61
C TRP A 138 8.74 7.55 -13.58
N ALA A 139 7.58 7.22 -12.99
CA ALA A 139 7.08 5.84 -12.89
C ALA A 139 6.00 5.57 -13.95
N PRO A 140 5.96 4.38 -14.55
CA PRO A 140 4.96 4.04 -15.56
C PRO A 140 3.54 4.07 -15.00
N ASP A 141 2.56 4.31 -15.86
CA ASP A 141 1.15 4.18 -15.51
C ASP A 141 0.79 2.74 -15.16
N GLU A 142 -0.16 2.56 -14.23
CA GLU A 142 -0.56 1.23 -13.73
C GLU A 142 -1.05 0.29 -14.85
N CYS A 143 -1.72 0.84 -15.86
CA CYS A 143 -2.19 0.10 -17.04
C CYS A 143 -1.21 0.16 -18.22
N GLY A 144 -0.05 0.79 -18.05
CA GLY A 144 0.95 0.96 -19.10
C GLY A 144 1.74 -0.32 -19.37
N PRO A 145 2.29 -0.47 -20.58
CA PRO A 145 3.02 -1.67 -21.00
C PRO A 145 4.27 -1.98 -20.15
N ASN A 146 4.82 -0.97 -19.51
CA ASN A 146 6.04 -1.09 -18.69
C ASN A 146 5.76 -1.32 -17.19
N ALA A 147 4.50 -1.31 -16.76
CA ALA A 147 4.12 -1.43 -15.34
C ALA A 147 4.65 -2.71 -14.70
N ARG A 148 4.46 -3.84 -15.38
CA ARG A 148 4.93 -5.15 -14.91
C ARG A 148 6.45 -5.21 -14.79
N GLN A 149 7.17 -4.78 -15.81
CA GLN A 149 8.64 -4.78 -15.81
C GLN A 149 9.20 -3.88 -14.69
N TYR A 150 8.56 -2.74 -14.46
CA TYR A 150 8.95 -1.82 -13.39
C TYR A 150 8.75 -2.46 -12.01
N LEU A 151 7.60 -3.12 -11.77
CA LEU A 151 7.34 -3.85 -10.54
C LEU A 151 8.38 -4.97 -10.33
N GLU A 152 8.67 -5.78 -11.36
CA GLU A 152 9.66 -6.86 -11.29
C GLU A 152 11.07 -6.33 -10.92
N LYS A 153 11.47 -5.18 -11.46
CA LYS A 153 12.73 -4.51 -11.09
C LYS A 153 12.75 -4.06 -9.62
N LEU A 154 11.63 -3.51 -9.12
CA LEU A 154 11.53 -3.15 -7.71
C LEU A 154 11.62 -4.37 -6.80
N ILE A 155 10.89 -5.44 -7.12
CA ILE A 155 10.92 -6.70 -6.36
C ILE A 155 12.35 -7.28 -6.34
N SER A 156 13.02 -7.35 -7.48
CA SER A 156 14.40 -7.83 -7.54
C SER A 156 15.35 -7.04 -6.63
N ARG A 157 15.16 -5.72 -6.57
CA ARG A 157 15.97 -4.85 -5.69
C ARG A 157 15.66 -5.03 -4.21
N ILE A 158 14.41 -5.38 -3.88
CA ILE A 158 13.98 -5.64 -2.49
C ILE A 158 14.53 -7.00 -2.02
N MET A 159 14.63 -7.98 -2.92
CA MET A 159 14.99 -9.36 -2.58
C MET A 159 16.51 -9.63 -2.61
N GLY A 160 17.29 -8.78 -3.32
CA GLY A 160 18.75 -8.87 -3.43
C GLY A 160 19.48 -8.14 -2.34
#